data_8936304e33450b217a87871d87609b4d
#
_entry.id   8936304e33450b217a87871d87609b4d
#
_cell.length_a   1.000
_cell.length_b   1.000
_cell.length_c   1.000
_cell.angle_alpha   90.00
_cell.angle_beta   90.00
_cell.angle_gamma   90.00
#
_symmetry.space_group_name_H-M   'P 1'
#
loop_
_entity.id
_entity.type
_entity.pdbx_description
1 polymer ?
#
loop_
_entity_poly.entity_id
_entity_poly.type
_entity_poly.pdbx_seq_one_letter_code
_entity_poly.pdbx_strand_id
1 'polypeptide(L)'
;MKLTDTLTLKERDKAAASILAGKLQGDVRFKGRRWYLWNDAENRWERATIARGVTRRILREIQDLIVCAVIVKNYEEAHAWTRYLDPSDVGTRLSPHISRILRGG
;
A
#
# COMPACT_ATOMS: atom_id res chain seq x y z
N MET A 1 0.85 11.96 8.48
CA MET A 1 -0.53 11.96 7.92
C MET A 1 -1.27 10.73 8.36
N LYS A 2 -2.55 10.85 8.65
CA LYS A 2 -3.41 9.74 9.03
C LYS A 2 -4.62 9.70 8.11
N LEU A 3 -5.21 8.53 7.91
CA LEU A 3 -6.43 8.40 7.08
C LEU A 3 -7.59 9.20 7.66
N THR A 4 -7.68 9.28 8.99
CA THR A 4 -8.74 10.02 9.67
C THR A 4 -8.62 11.54 9.51
N ASP A 5 -7.51 12.04 8.99
CA ASP A 5 -7.35 13.46 8.68
C ASP A 5 -8.00 13.87 7.36
N THR A 6 -8.53 12.91 6.61
CA THR A 6 -9.12 13.16 5.31
C THR A 6 -10.62 13.42 5.40
N LEU A 7 -11.16 14.25 4.49
CA LEU A 7 -12.57 14.63 4.47
C LEU A 7 -13.40 13.81 3.47
N THR A 8 -12.80 13.36 2.38
CA THR A 8 -13.49 12.61 1.34
C THR A 8 -12.84 11.25 1.10
N LEU A 9 -13.59 10.31 0.49
CA LEU A 9 -13.03 9.00 0.13
C LEU A 9 -11.89 9.12 -0.87
N LYS A 10 -12.00 10.06 -1.81
CA LYS A 10 -10.95 10.30 -2.79
C LYS A 10 -9.66 10.78 -2.13
N GLU A 11 -9.76 11.70 -1.18
CA GLU A 11 -8.60 12.16 -0.40
C GLU A 11 -8.02 11.03 0.43
N ARG A 12 -8.88 10.19 1.00
CA ARG A 12 -8.45 9.04 1.81
C ARG A 12 -7.70 8.03 0.97
N ASP A 13 -8.17 7.74 -0.23
CA ASP A 13 -7.47 6.82 -1.14
C ASP A 13 -6.07 7.34 -1.49
N LYS A 14 -5.95 8.63 -1.76
CA LYS A 14 -4.65 9.26 -2.03
C LYS A 14 -3.73 9.24 -0.80
N ALA A 15 -4.27 9.52 0.37
CA ALA A 15 -3.51 9.48 1.62
C ALA A 15 -3.03 8.06 1.92
N ALA A 16 -3.91 7.07 1.78
CA ALA A 16 -3.56 5.66 1.97
C ALA A 16 -2.44 5.24 1.00
N ALA A 17 -2.57 5.59 -0.27
CA ALA A 17 -1.56 5.27 -1.28
C ALA A 17 -0.21 5.91 -0.96
N SER A 18 -0.21 7.16 -0.49
CA SER A 18 1.01 7.87 -0.12
C SER A 18 1.72 7.20 1.06
N ILE A 19 0.97 6.84 2.10
CA ILE A 19 1.52 6.17 3.27
C ILE A 19 2.10 4.81 2.87
N LEU A 20 1.35 4.03 2.08
CA LEU A 20 1.78 2.70 1.65
C LEU A 20 2.99 2.77 0.72
N ALA A 21 3.02 3.72 -0.21
CA ALA A 21 4.16 3.90 -1.10
C ALA A 21 5.44 4.17 -0.32
N GLY A 22 5.36 4.99 0.74
CA GLY A 22 6.50 5.25 1.61
C GLY A 22 7.02 3.99 2.29
N LYS A 23 6.13 3.08 2.69
CA LYS A 23 6.51 1.82 3.34
C LYS A 23 7.03 0.77 2.34
N LEU A 24 6.56 0.82 1.10
CA LEU A 24 6.92 -0.17 0.08
C LEU A 24 8.18 0.18 -0.70
N GLN A 25 8.68 1.38 -0.54
CA GLN A 25 9.72 1.96 -1.40
C GLN A 25 10.99 1.11 -1.54
N GLY A 26 11.36 0.36 -0.51
CA GLY A 26 12.54 -0.51 -0.55
C GLY A 26 12.27 -1.89 -1.16
N ASP A 27 11.03 -2.34 -1.15
CA ASP A 27 10.66 -3.72 -1.50
C ASP A 27 9.83 -3.82 -2.80
N VAL A 28 9.23 -2.73 -3.23
CA VAL A 28 8.37 -2.69 -4.40
C VAL A 28 8.82 -1.57 -5.33
N ARG A 29 8.85 -1.87 -6.62
CA ARG A 29 9.23 -0.89 -7.65
C ARG A 29 8.24 -0.96 -8.80
N PHE A 30 7.90 0.20 -9.35
CA PHE A 30 7.10 0.31 -10.57
C PHE A 30 7.92 1.06 -11.61
N LYS A 31 8.29 0.39 -12.70
CA LYS A 31 9.11 0.96 -13.76
C LYS A 31 8.71 0.39 -15.11
N GLY A 32 8.57 1.26 -16.12
CA GLY A 32 8.19 0.84 -17.46
C GLY A 32 6.84 0.13 -17.49
N ARG A 33 5.87 0.61 -16.68
CA ARG A 33 4.53 0.06 -16.54
C ARG A 33 4.50 -1.38 -16.02
N ARG A 34 5.56 -1.77 -15.28
CA ARG A 34 5.68 -3.10 -14.70
C ARG A 34 6.02 -3.02 -13.24
N TRP A 35 5.50 -3.97 -12.47
CA TRP A 35 5.78 -4.10 -11.05
C TRP A 35 6.95 -5.05 -10.83
N TYR A 36 7.77 -4.74 -9.82
CA TYR A 36 8.87 -5.58 -9.37
C TYR A 36 8.85 -5.68 -7.86
N LEU A 37 9.15 -6.87 -7.36
CA LEU A 37 9.33 -7.12 -5.93
C LEU A 37 10.77 -7.51 -5.67
N TRP A 38 11.32 -7.02 -4.57
CA TRP A 38 12.65 -7.40 -4.13
C TRP A 38 12.62 -8.81 -3.56
N ASN A 39 13.51 -9.69 -4.03
CA ASN A 39 13.68 -11.04 -3.51
C ASN A 39 14.97 -11.10 -2.72
N ASP A 40 14.86 -11.15 -1.38
CA ASP A 40 16.02 -11.20 -0.49
C ASP A 40 16.84 -12.47 -0.66
N ALA A 41 16.18 -13.60 -0.87
CA ALA A 41 16.84 -14.88 -1.02
C ALA A 41 17.76 -14.92 -2.25
N GLU A 42 17.30 -14.33 -3.36
CA GLU A 42 18.02 -14.27 -4.62
C GLU A 42 18.79 -12.97 -4.81
N ASN A 43 18.62 -12.02 -3.90
CA ASN A 43 19.28 -10.71 -3.92
C ASN A 43 19.07 -9.98 -5.25
N ARG A 44 17.83 -9.95 -5.73
CA ARG A 44 17.47 -9.33 -7.01
C ARG A 44 16.02 -8.90 -7.07
N TRP A 45 15.72 -8.02 -8.03
CA TRP A 45 14.36 -7.62 -8.36
C TRP A 45 13.73 -8.65 -9.29
N GLU A 46 12.50 -9.05 -9.00
CA GLU A 46 11.74 -9.98 -9.81
C GLU A 46 10.44 -9.34 -10.28
N ARG A 47 10.02 -9.66 -11.51
CA ARG A 47 8.74 -9.19 -12.04
C ARG A 47 7.59 -9.75 -11.21
N ALA A 48 6.61 -8.89 -10.96
CA ALA A 48 5.42 -9.24 -10.21
C ALA A 48 4.19 -8.72 -10.92
N THR A 49 3.02 -9.24 -10.54
CA THR A 49 1.74 -8.74 -11.01
C THR A 49 0.95 -8.21 -9.82
N ILE A 50 0.01 -7.30 -10.08
CA ILE A 50 -0.89 -6.81 -9.04
C ILE A 50 -1.61 -7.98 -8.38
N ALA A 51 -2.13 -8.91 -9.20
CA ALA A 51 -2.95 -10.02 -8.70
C ALA A 51 -2.20 -11.03 -7.84
N ARG A 52 -0.90 -11.23 -8.06
CA ARG A 52 -0.16 -12.34 -7.42
C ARG A 52 0.88 -11.92 -6.39
N GLY A 53 1.43 -10.74 -6.50
CA GLY A 53 2.53 -10.36 -5.62
C GLY A 53 2.30 -9.02 -4.95
N VAL A 54 1.98 -8.00 -5.73
CA VAL A 54 1.89 -6.63 -5.25
C VAL A 54 0.72 -6.45 -4.29
N THR A 55 -0.46 -6.97 -4.64
CA THR A 55 -1.63 -6.87 -3.76
C THR A 55 -1.38 -7.54 -2.41
N ARG A 56 -0.76 -8.72 -2.41
CA ARG A 56 -0.43 -9.42 -1.17
C ARG A 56 0.52 -8.60 -0.30
N ARG A 57 1.51 -8.00 -0.92
CA ARG A 57 2.48 -7.17 -0.19
C ARG A 57 1.82 -5.92 0.39
N ILE A 58 0.93 -5.28 -0.37
CA ILE A 58 0.18 -4.12 0.10
C ILE A 58 -0.74 -4.50 1.26
N LEU A 59 -1.46 -5.61 1.16
CA LEU A 59 -2.33 -6.09 2.24
C LEU A 59 -1.55 -6.36 3.51
N ARG A 60 -0.34 -6.90 3.41
CA ARG A 60 0.52 -7.13 4.57
C ARG A 60 0.87 -5.81 5.26
N GLU A 61 1.21 -4.79 4.50
CA GLU A 61 1.51 -3.47 5.07
C GLU A 61 0.28 -2.84 5.72
N ILE A 62 -0.90 -3.03 5.13
CA ILE A 62 -2.15 -2.55 5.72
C ILE A 62 -2.40 -3.24 7.07
N GLN A 63 -2.20 -4.56 7.14
CA GLN A 63 -2.35 -5.31 8.39
C GLN A 63 -1.39 -4.79 9.46
N ASP A 64 -0.15 -4.52 9.10
CA ASP A 64 0.84 -3.97 10.03
C ASP A 64 0.42 -2.58 10.53
N LEU A 65 -0.13 -1.74 9.66
CA LEU A 65 -0.64 -0.43 10.05
C LEU A 65 -1.82 -0.53 11.01
N ILE A 66 -2.71 -1.51 10.81
CA ILE A 66 -3.82 -1.76 11.72
C ILE A 66 -3.29 -2.16 13.09
N VAL A 67 -2.35 -3.09 13.14
CA VAL A 67 -1.75 -3.54 14.40
C VAL A 67 -1.08 -2.38 15.14
N CYS A 68 -0.29 -1.57 14.43
CA CYS A 68 0.36 -0.40 15.03
C CYS A 68 -0.67 0.59 15.59
N ALA A 69 -1.75 0.85 14.86
CA ALA A 69 -2.80 1.76 15.32
C ALA A 69 -3.49 1.23 16.57
N VAL A 70 -3.75 -0.08 16.63
CA VAL A 70 -4.35 -0.72 17.82
C VAL A 70 -3.42 -0.62 19.02
N ILE A 71 -2.13 -0.86 18.83
CA ILE A 71 -1.14 -0.79 19.91
C ILE A 71 -1.13 0.60 20.56
N VAL A 72 -1.23 1.67 19.78
CA VAL A 72 -1.28 3.04 20.29
C VAL A 72 -2.70 3.50 20.60
N LYS A 73 -3.67 2.58 20.60
CA LYS A 73 -5.07 2.84 20.91
C LYS A 73 -5.76 3.84 19.99
N ASN A 74 -5.28 3.97 18.76
CA ASN A 74 -5.92 4.80 17.74
C ASN A 74 -6.88 3.94 16.91
N TYR A 75 -8.05 3.63 17.51
CA TYR A 75 -9.00 2.69 16.91
C TYR A 75 -9.70 3.25 15.66
N GLU A 76 -9.86 4.57 15.59
CA GLU A 76 -10.45 5.21 14.39
C GLU A 76 -9.55 4.99 13.18
N GLU A 77 -8.24 5.18 13.36
CA GLU A 77 -7.27 4.95 12.29
C GLU A 77 -7.23 3.48 11.90
N ALA A 78 -7.21 2.58 12.89
CA ALA A 78 -7.26 1.15 12.63
C ALA A 78 -8.49 0.78 11.81
N HIS A 79 -9.67 1.30 12.19
CA HIS A 79 -10.91 1.05 11.47
C HIS A 79 -10.86 1.59 10.04
N ALA A 80 -10.30 2.77 9.83
CA ALA A 80 -10.16 3.35 8.50
C ALA A 80 -9.32 2.45 7.58
N TRP A 81 -8.25 1.86 8.10
CA TRP A 81 -7.42 0.93 7.33
C TRP A 81 -8.12 -0.40 7.02
N THR A 82 -9.02 -0.88 7.89
CA THR A 82 -9.72 -2.16 7.64
C THR A 82 -10.54 -2.12 6.36
N ARG A 83 -10.98 -0.96 5.92
CA ARG A 83 -11.73 -0.80 4.67
C ARG A 83 -10.90 -1.14 3.43
N TYR A 84 -9.57 -1.16 3.55
CA TYR A 84 -8.68 -1.48 2.44
C TYR A 84 -8.18 -2.92 2.47
N LEU A 85 -8.76 -3.78 3.33
CA LEU A 85 -8.36 -5.19 3.39
C LEU A 85 -8.92 -6.04 2.24
N ASP A 86 -9.82 -5.50 1.43
CA ASP A 86 -10.33 -6.18 0.25
C ASP A 86 -9.32 -6.10 -0.89
N PRO A 87 -8.83 -7.24 -1.43
CA PRO A 87 -7.89 -7.24 -2.55
C PRO A 87 -8.39 -6.48 -3.78
N SER A 88 -9.69 -6.51 -4.02
CA SER A 88 -10.33 -5.76 -5.12
C SER A 88 -10.12 -4.25 -4.96
N ASP A 89 -10.33 -3.73 -3.76
CA ASP A 89 -10.11 -2.31 -3.47
C ASP A 89 -8.65 -1.92 -3.61
N VAL A 90 -7.74 -2.78 -3.16
CA VAL A 90 -6.30 -2.55 -3.34
C VAL A 90 -5.96 -2.40 -4.82
N GLY A 91 -6.46 -3.31 -5.66
CA GLY A 91 -6.19 -3.29 -7.09
C GLY A 91 -6.79 -2.10 -7.82
N THR A 92 -8.02 -1.70 -7.47
CA THR A 92 -8.74 -0.65 -8.20
C THR A 92 -8.56 0.74 -7.62
N ARG A 93 -8.44 0.87 -6.29
CA ARG A 93 -8.42 2.16 -5.62
C ARG A 93 -7.02 2.61 -5.18
N LEU A 94 -6.14 1.69 -4.80
CA LEU A 94 -4.82 2.02 -4.27
C LEU A 94 -3.70 1.86 -5.29
N SER A 95 -3.67 0.75 -6.03
CA SER A 95 -2.58 0.46 -6.95
C SER A 95 -2.30 1.55 -7.99
N PRO A 96 -3.33 2.16 -8.61
CA PRO A 96 -3.07 3.24 -9.58
C PRO A 96 -2.34 4.43 -8.96
N HIS A 97 -2.69 4.80 -7.73
CA HIS A 97 -2.03 5.91 -7.04
C HIS A 97 -0.63 5.53 -6.58
N ILE A 98 -0.46 4.32 -6.04
CA ILE A 98 0.84 3.82 -5.59
C ILE A 98 1.82 3.76 -6.77
N SER A 99 1.39 3.21 -7.90
CA SER A 99 2.25 3.12 -9.08
C SER A 99 2.71 4.49 -9.56
N ARG A 100 1.83 5.48 -9.49
CA ARG A 100 2.16 6.86 -9.88
C ARG A 100 3.22 7.46 -8.96
N ILE A 101 3.09 7.23 -7.65
CA ILE A 101 4.05 7.72 -6.66
C ILE A 101 5.40 7.03 -6.82
N LEU A 102 5.42 5.72 -6.95
CA LEU A 102 6.66 4.95 -7.11
C LEU A 102 7.38 5.27 -8.41
N ARG A 103 6.64 5.55 -9.48
CA ARG A 103 7.20 5.93 -10.76
C ARG A 103 7.86 7.31 -10.71
N GLY A 104 7.25 8.24 -9.98
CA GLY A 104 7.76 9.61 -9.83
C GLY A 104 8.91 9.75 -8.84
N GLY A 105 9.08 8.72 -8.02
CA GLY A 105 10.15 8.66 -7.03
C GLY A 105 11.30 7.84 -7.56
#